data_992bb90b98fe27eb719b7dbaefc9e421
#
_entry.id   992bb90b98fe27eb719b7dbaefc9e421
#
_cell.length_a   1.000
_cell.length_b   1.000
_cell.length_c   1.000
_cell.angle_alpha   90.00
_cell.angle_beta   90.00
_cell.angle_gamma   90.00
#
_symmetry.space_group_name_H-M   'P 1'
#
loop_
_entity.id
_entity.type
_entity.pdbx_description
1 polymer ?
#
loop_
_entity_poly.entity_id
_entity_poly.type
_entity_poly.pdbx_seq_one_letter_code
_entity_poly.pdbx_strand_id
1 'polypeptide(L)'
;SSLAQEASAHPQNAGGAEEIYLSAPDLVLAGQYSDKATLAMLRHLGLRVEQMPITKALDDIPAQIRWMGDLLQQPARAEAMARDVEQTLAAQPALTPDAPVAAFYYPNGYSLGVDTLGHDIVTTGGLRNLSQKLGRRTSGRLALEELVINAPDVLVTTTPYPGGSRSEEIMLHPALAQYAKTGRMVYSSPDWVCGTPLALRAVQDVRRAGNQIRHEER
;
A
#
# COMPACT_ATOMS: atom_id res chain seq x y z
N SER A 1 7.32 5.65 -5.24
CA SER A 1 7.92 5.65 -3.91
C SER A 1 8.58 6.99 -3.64
N SER A 2 8.51 7.47 -2.40
CA SER A 2 9.22 8.67 -1.96
C SER A 2 10.75 8.54 -2.08
N LEU A 3 11.27 7.33 -2.24
CA LEU A 3 12.69 7.02 -2.45
C LEU A 3 13.06 6.83 -3.93
N ALA A 4 12.15 7.14 -4.87
CA ALA A 4 12.39 6.91 -6.29
C ALA A 4 13.62 7.70 -6.83
N GLN A 5 13.84 8.90 -6.32
CA GLN A 5 14.98 9.72 -6.72
C GLN A 5 16.32 9.12 -6.27
N GLU A 6 16.39 8.60 -5.04
CA GLU A 6 17.58 7.88 -4.56
C GLU A 6 17.80 6.60 -5.36
N ALA A 7 16.73 5.82 -5.60
CA ALA A 7 16.80 4.59 -6.39
C ALA A 7 17.29 4.84 -7.82
N SER A 8 16.96 5.98 -8.44
CA SER A 8 17.39 6.32 -9.80
C SER A 8 18.90 6.55 -9.94
N ALA A 9 19.62 6.76 -8.83
CA ALA A 9 21.08 6.87 -8.82
C ALA A 9 21.79 5.51 -8.94
N HIS A 10 21.04 4.40 -8.82
CA HIS A 10 21.58 3.03 -8.94
C HIS A 10 21.21 2.42 -10.29
N PRO A 11 22.03 1.48 -10.83
CA PRO A 11 21.69 0.76 -12.04
C PRO A 11 20.33 0.07 -11.93
N GLN A 12 19.53 0.19 -12.98
CA GLN A 12 18.23 -0.47 -13.07
C GLN A 12 18.38 -1.75 -13.90
N ASN A 13 17.59 -2.77 -13.56
CA ASN A 13 17.49 -4.00 -14.35
C ASN A 13 16.03 -4.24 -14.74
N ALA A 14 15.82 -4.95 -15.84
CA ALA A 14 14.49 -5.32 -16.33
C ALA A 14 13.98 -6.65 -15.72
N GLY A 15 14.71 -7.24 -14.79
CA GLY A 15 14.35 -8.49 -14.13
C GLY A 15 14.73 -9.75 -14.91
N GLY A 16 15.55 -9.62 -15.98
CA GLY A 16 16.07 -10.77 -16.74
C GLY A 16 17.20 -11.49 -15.99
N ALA A 17 17.23 -12.83 -16.04
CA ALA A 17 18.23 -13.61 -15.32
C ALA A 17 19.67 -13.30 -15.77
N GLU A 18 19.90 -13.14 -17.07
CA GLU A 18 21.21 -12.82 -17.64
C GLU A 18 21.73 -11.46 -17.14
N GLU A 19 20.91 -10.44 -17.20
CA GLU A 19 21.23 -9.08 -16.75
C GLU A 19 21.60 -9.05 -15.26
N ILE A 20 20.79 -9.73 -14.42
CA ILE A 20 21.06 -9.84 -13.00
C ILE A 20 22.34 -10.60 -12.74
N TYR A 21 22.59 -11.73 -13.44
CA TYR A 21 23.80 -12.51 -13.29
C TYR A 21 25.07 -11.73 -13.66
N LEU A 22 25.00 -10.97 -14.75
CA LEU A 22 26.15 -10.15 -15.22
C LEU A 22 26.48 -9.00 -14.24
N SER A 23 25.52 -8.56 -13.44
CA SER A 23 25.77 -7.55 -12.38
C SER A 23 26.48 -8.13 -11.15
N ALA A 24 26.68 -9.46 -11.10
CA ALA A 24 27.38 -10.19 -10.04
C ALA A 24 26.96 -9.80 -8.61
N PRO A 25 25.66 -9.83 -8.26
CA PRO A 25 25.21 -9.43 -6.94
C PRO A 25 25.52 -10.50 -5.89
N ASP A 26 25.82 -10.06 -4.65
CA ASP A 26 25.96 -10.97 -3.50
C ASP A 26 24.60 -11.53 -3.04
N LEU A 27 23.53 -10.81 -3.30
CA LEU A 27 22.16 -11.15 -2.90
C LEU A 27 21.16 -10.61 -3.91
N VAL A 28 20.22 -11.45 -4.34
CA VAL A 28 19.06 -11.06 -5.14
C VAL A 28 17.83 -11.07 -4.24
N LEU A 29 17.17 -9.92 -4.11
CA LEU A 29 15.87 -9.78 -3.44
C LEU A 29 14.77 -9.77 -4.50
N ALA A 30 13.82 -10.66 -4.37
CA ALA A 30 12.68 -10.77 -5.29
C ALA A 30 11.36 -10.67 -4.54
N GLY A 31 10.34 -10.13 -5.21
CA GLY A 31 8.99 -10.16 -4.69
C GLY A 31 8.33 -11.54 -4.86
N GLN A 32 7.23 -11.77 -4.17
CA GLN A 32 6.50 -13.05 -4.24
C GLN A 32 5.94 -13.34 -5.64
N TYR A 33 5.68 -12.31 -6.44
CA TYR A 33 5.14 -12.43 -7.80
C TYR A 33 6.21 -12.32 -8.89
N SER A 34 7.49 -12.32 -8.52
CA SER A 34 8.59 -12.38 -9.50
C SER A 34 8.52 -13.66 -10.33
N ASP A 35 8.99 -13.59 -11.57
CA ASP A 35 8.95 -14.71 -12.49
C ASP A 35 9.71 -15.92 -11.94
N LYS A 36 9.00 -17.05 -11.81
CA LYS A 36 9.54 -18.26 -11.21
C LYS A 36 10.68 -18.89 -12.02
N ALA A 37 10.63 -18.77 -13.36
CA ALA A 37 11.67 -19.32 -14.22
C ALA A 37 12.98 -18.52 -14.07
N THR A 38 12.85 -17.17 -14.01
CA THR A 38 13.99 -16.29 -13.72
C THR A 38 14.61 -16.62 -12.36
N LEU A 39 13.81 -16.76 -11.30
CA LEU A 39 14.34 -17.07 -9.96
C LEU A 39 15.01 -18.46 -9.91
N ALA A 40 14.45 -19.46 -10.59
CA ALA A 40 15.03 -20.80 -10.69
C ALA A 40 16.36 -20.77 -11.43
N MET A 41 16.47 -20.03 -12.53
CA MET A 41 17.70 -19.85 -13.29
C MET A 41 18.78 -19.18 -12.45
N LEU A 42 18.47 -18.09 -11.74
CA LEU A 42 19.44 -17.39 -10.89
C LEU A 42 19.98 -18.29 -9.77
N ARG A 43 19.13 -19.11 -9.15
CA ARG A 43 19.57 -20.12 -8.16
C ARG A 43 20.43 -21.20 -8.79
N HIS A 44 20.08 -21.67 -9.99
CA HIS A 44 20.90 -22.64 -10.74
C HIS A 44 22.28 -22.09 -11.08
N LEU A 45 22.39 -20.78 -11.35
CA LEU A 45 23.65 -20.07 -11.58
C LEU A 45 24.43 -19.80 -10.28
N GLY A 46 23.97 -20.28 -9.13
CA GLY A 46 24.67 -20.17 -7.85
C GLY A 46 24.42 -18.85 -7.10
N LEU A 47 23.52 -17.99 -7.57
CA LEU A 47 23.20 -16.75 -6.85
C LEU A 47 22.32 -17.03 -5.64
N ARG A 48 22.56 -16.30 -4.56
CA ARG A 48 21.66 -16.28 -3.39
C ARG A 48 20.41 -15.47 -3.73
N VAL A 49 19.26 -16.14 -3.78
CA VAL A 49 17.96 -15.51 -4.12
C VAL A 49 17.00 -15.68 -2.97
N GLU A 50 16.63 -14.58 -2.34
CA GLU A 50 15.63 -14.50 -1.27
C GLU A 50 14.35 -13.84 -1.78
N GLN A 51 13.20 -14.36 -1.33
CA GLN A 51 11.89 -13.80 -1.70
C GLN A 51 11.27 -13.10 -0.50
N MET A 52 10.95 -11.81 -0.67
CA MET A 52 10.25 -11.04 0.34
C MET A 52 8.81 -11.54 0.49
N PRO A 53 8.35 -11.78 1.72
CA PRO A 53 6.94 -12.08 1.97
C PRO A 53 6.06 -10.84 1.66
N ILE A 54 4.78 -11.09 1.36
CA ILE A 54 3.81 -10.00 1.19
C ILE A 54 3.43 -9.47 2.56
N THR A 55 3.54 -8.17 2.74
CA THR A 55 3.02 -7.45 3.89
C THR A 55 1.52 -7.21 3.69
N LYS A 56 0.67 -7.75 4.56
CA LYS A 56 -0.78 -7.58 4.52
C LYS A 56 -1.31 -6.68 5.62
N ALA A 57 -0.54 -6.53 6.70
CA ALA A 57 -0.86 -5.70 7.84
C ALA A 57 0.33 -4.80 8.21
N LEU A 58 0.08 -3.70 8.88
CA LEU A 58 1.13 -2.83 9.40
C LEU A 58 1.99 -3.54 10.44
N ASP A 59 1.40 -4.46 11.22
CA ASP A 59 2.11 -5.27 12.21
C ASP A 59 3.09 -6.30 11.60
N ASP A 60 3.00 -6.58 10.29
CA ASP A 60 3.98 -7.41 9.59
C ASP A 60 5.31 -6.67 9.35
N ILE A 61 5.27 -5.32 9.31
CA ILE A 61 6.42 -4.49 8.93
C ILE A 61 7.62 -4.67 9.87
N PRO A 62 7.49 -4.66 11.20
CA PRO A 62 8.63 -4.88 12.11
C PRO A 62 9.34 -6.20 11.88
N ALA A 63 8.59 -7.28 11.67
CA ALA A 63 9.17 -8.60 11.39
C ALA A 63 9.93 -8.61 10.06
N GLN A 64 9.40 -7.94 9.03
CA GLN A 64 10.05 -7.82 7.73
C GLN A 64 11.34 -6.97 7.81
N ILE A 65 11.36 -5.91 8.62
CA ILE A 65 12.56 -5.12 8.88
C ILE A 65 13.64 -5.97 9.53
N ARG A 66 13.29 -6.76 10.56
CA ARG A 66 14.23 -7.67 11.23
C ARG A 66 14.80 -8.71 10.26
N TRP A 67 13.93 -9.34 9.49
CA TRP A 67 14.34 -10.30 8.44
C TRP A 67 15.32 -9.67 7.43
N MET A 68 15.05 -8.45 6.98
CA MET A 68 15.96 -7.73 6.09
C MET A 68 17.28 -7.39 6.79
N GLY A 69 17.23 -7.02 8.06
CA GLY A 69 18.42 -6.74 8.87
C GLY A 69 19.35 -7.96 9.00
N ASP A 70 18.78 -9.13 9.17
CA ASP A 70 19.55 -10.39 9.22
C ASP A 70 20.20 -10.71 7.88
N LEU A 71 19.45 -10.55 6.77
CA LEU A 71 19.96 -10.74 5.41
C LEU A 71 21.12 -9.80 5.07
N LEU A 72 21.03 -8.55 5.49
CA LEU A 72 22.03 -7.51 5.23
C LEU A 72 23.10 -7.39 6.32
N GLN A 73 23.11 -8.30 7.30
CA GLN A 73 24.05 -8.29 8.43
C GLN A 73 24.02 -6.97 9.24
N GLN A 74 22.82 -6.39 9.37
CA GLN A 74 22.56 -5.14 10.09
C GLN A 74 21.48 -5.31 11.19
N PRO A 75 21.56 -6.36 12.08
CA PRO A 75 20.47 -6.68 13.00
C PRO A 75 20.19 -5.57 14.03
N ALA A 76 21.23 -4.89 14.51
CA ALA A 76 21.06 -3.81 15.48
C ALA A 76 20.29 -2.60 14.90
N ARG A 77 20.61 -2.23 13.66
CA ARG A 77 19.90 -1.16 12.94
C ARG A 77 18.46 -1.55 12.66
N ALA A 78 18.24 -2.78 12.20
CA ALA A 78 16.91 -3.30 11.93
C ALA A 78 16.06 -3.35 13.20
N GLU A 79 16.61 -3.79 14.33
CA GLU A 79 15.90 -3.82 15.59
C GLU A 79 15.48 -2.42 16.06
N ALA A 80 16.36 -1.41 15.91
CA ALA A 80 16.01 -0.03 16.24
C ALA A 80 14.85 0.49 15.37
N MET A 81 14.91 0.24 14.05
CA MET A 81 13.85 0.63 13.12
C MET A 81 12.53 -0.12 13.39
N ALA A 82 12.59 -1.41 13.69
CA ALA A 82 11.41 -2.21 13.98
C ALA A 82 10.69 -1.70 15.24
N ARG A 83 11.43 -1.40 16.30
CA ARG A 83 10.87 -0.83 17.56
C ARG A 83 10.24 0.55 17.33
N ASP A 84 10.82 1.39 16.51
CA ASP A 84 10.23 2.71 16.17
C ASP A 84 8.87 2.54 15.49
N VAL A 85 8.76 1.60 14.54
CA VAL A 85 7.48 1.25 13.91
C VAL A 85 6.48 0.72 14.92
N GLU A 86 6.88 -0.24 15.77
CA GLU A 86 6.02 -0.82 16.83
C GLU A 86 5.51 0.26 17.79
N GLN A 87 6.37 1.15 18.25
CA GLN A 87 5.99 2.25 19.14
C GLN A 87 5.01 3.21 18.44
N THR A 88 5.27 3.53 17.16
CA THR A 88 4.40 4.40 16.37
C THR A 88 3.02 3.76 16.19
N LEU A 89 2.94 2.46 15.91
CA LEU A 89 1.67 1.75 15.78
C LEU A 89 0.93 1.66 17.12
N ALA A 90 1.62 1.34 18.21
CA ALA A 90 1.04 1.26 19.55
C ALA A 90 0.45 2.60 20.06
N ALA A 91 1.01 3.72 19.58
CA ALA A 91 0.53 5.06 19.90
C ALA A 91 -0.73 5.47 19.09
N GLN A 92 -1.18 4.66 18.12
CA GLN A 92 -2.36 5.01 17.33
C GLN A 92 -3.64 4.81 18.15
N PRO A 93 -4.60 5.75 18.09
CA PRO A 93 -5.88 5.60 18.78
C PRO A 93 -6.68 4.44 18.17
N ALA A 94 -7.45 3.76 19.01
CA ALA A 94 -8.35 2.71 18.57
C ALA A 94 -9.41 3.25 17.61
N LEU A 95 -9.78 2.43 16.61
CA LEU A 95 -10.86 2.73 15.70
C LEU A 95 -12.21 2.72 16.46
N THR A 96 -13.00 3.78 16.31
CA THR A 96 -14.31 3.89 16.96
C THR A 96 -15.42 3.35 16.04
N PRO A 97 -16.54 2.84 16.61
CA PRO A 97 -17.66 2.31 15.81
C PRO A 97 -18.34 3.33 14.91
N ASP A 98 -18.31 4.60 15.29
CA ASP A 98 -18.87 5.76 14.60
C ASP A 98 -17.87 6.46 13.67
N ALA A 99 -16.67 5.91 13.51
CA ALA A 99 -15.66 6.47 12.61
C ALA A 99 -16.20 6.59 11.17
N PRO A 100 -15.80 7.63 10.42
CA PRO A 100 -16.20 7.79 9.03
C PRO A 100 -15.79 6.58 8.16
N VAL A 101 -16.55 6.33 7.09
CA VAL A 101 -16.34 5.19 6.19
C VAL A 101 -15.51 5.63 4.99
N ALA A 102 -14.40 4.92 4.73
CA ALA A 102 -13.62 5.06 3.52
C ALA A 102 -13.92 3.92 2.54
N ALA A 103 -13.95 4.24 1.25
CA ALA A 103 -13.97 3.25 0.18
C ALA A 103 -12.72 3.38 -0.68
N PHE A 104 -12.08 2.26 -0.98
CA PHE A 104 -11.10 2.20 -2.06
C PHE A 104 -11.83 2.12 -3.39
N TYR A 105 -11.52 3.01 -4.29
CA TYR A 105 -12.06 2.99 -5.64
C TYR A 105 -11.00 3.41 -6.65
N TYR A 106 -10.48 2.46 -7.36
CA TYR A 106 -9.40 2.60 -8.33
C TYR A 106 -9.93 2.46 -9.76
N PRO A 107 -9.11 2.73 -10.78
CA PRO A 107 -9.45 2.46 -12.17
C PRO A 107 -10.13 1.10 -12.37
N ASN A 108 -11.07 1.01 -13.32
CA ASN A 108 -11.96 -0.15 -13.52
C ASN A 108 -12.86 -0.52 -12.34
N GLY A 109 -13.02 0.35 -11.34
CA GLY A 109 -13.78 0.06 -10.13
C GLY A 109 -13.09 -0.93 -9.20
N TYR A 110 -11.77 -1.09 -9.28
CA TYR A 110 -11.04 -1.98 -8.38
C TYR A 110 -11.06 -1.44 -6.96
N SER A 111 -11.30 -2.30 -5.97
CA SER A 111 -11.39 -1.97 -4.56
C SER A 111 -10.62 -2.98 -3.71
N LEU A 112 -10.04 -2.50 -2.61
CA LEU A 112 -9.26 -3.35 -1.69
C LEU A 112 -10.17 -3.99 -0.65
N GLY A 113 -10.00 -5.31 -0.46
CA GLY A 113 -10.66 -6.06 0.60
C GLY A 113 -10.01 -5.89 1.97
N VAL A 114 -10.57 -6.57 2.98
CA VAL A 114 -10.07 -6.47 4.36
C VAL A 114 -8.75 -7.21 4.60
N ASP A 115 -8.40 -8.17 3.77
CA ASP A 115 -7.13 -8.92 3.91
C ASP A 115 -5.98 -8.21 3.17
N THR A 116 -5.87 -6.88 3.30
CA THR A 116 -4.88 -6.05 2.58
C THR A 116 -4.25 -5.00 3.49
N LEU A 117 -3.01 -4.64 3.21
CA LEU A 117 -2.30 -3.53 3.87
C LEU A 117 -3.09 -2.22 3.78
N GLY A 118 -3.77 -1.96 2.65
CA GLY A 118 -4.61 -0.76 2.49
C GLY A 118 -5.76 -0.72 3.51
N HIS A 119 -6.42 -1.86 3.79
CA HIS A 119 -7.42 -1.94 4.85
C HIS A 119 -6.82 -1.52 6.20
N ASP A 120 -5.67 -2.09 6.53
CA ASP A 120 -5.02 -1.85 7.82
C ASP A 120 -4.56 -0.38 7.96
N ILE A 121 -4.08 0.23 6.87
CA ILE A 121 -3.75 1.66 6.82
C ILE A 121 -4.98 2.53 7.13
N VAL A 122 -6.13 2.29 6.49
CA VAL A 122 -7.31 3.14 6.71
C VAL A 122 -7.91 2.94 8.09
N THR A 123 -7.89 1.72 8.63
CA THR A 123 -8.43 1.44 9.97
C THR A 123 -7.53 2.01 11.07
N THR A 124 -6.23 1.88 10.94
CA THR A 124 -5.24 2.51 11.84
C THR A 124 -5.27 4.04 11.72
N GLY A 125 -5.57 4.56 10.53
CA GLY A 125 -5.80 6.00 10.30
C GLY A 125 -7.10 6.55 10.91
N GLY A 126 -7.96 5.67 11.44
CA GLY A 126 -9.20 6.05 12.12
C GLY A 126 -10.43 6.13 11.21
N LEU A 127 -10.42 5.42 10.07
CA LEU A 127 -11.57 5.27 9.17
C LEU A 127 -12.00 3.81 9.08
N ARG A 128 -13.29 3.55 8.94
CA ARG A 128 -13.80 2.21 8.64
C ARG A 128 -13.70 1.92 7.15
N ASN A 129 -13.36 0.71 6.77
CA ASN A 129 -13.33 0.31 5.37
C ASN A 129 -14.71 -0.17 4.89
N LEU A 130 -15.24 0.41 3.80
CA LEU A 130 -16.50 -0.02 3.20
C LEU A 130 -16.51 -1.53 2.87
N SER A 131 -15.38 -2.08 2.42
CA SER A 131 -15.24 -3.52 2.14
C SER A 131 -15.57 -4.39 3.35
N GLN A 132 -15.29 -3.94 4.57
CA GLN A 132 -15.67 -4.65 5.79
C GLN A 132 -17.19 -4.67 5.97
N LYS A 133 -17.87 -3.53 5.75
CA LYS A 133 -19.35 -3.45 5.80
C LYS A 133 -19.99 -4.37 4.76
N LEU A 134 -19.36 -4.52 3.58
CA LEU A 134 -19.85 -5.36 2.48
C LEU A 134 -19.41 -6.83 2.59
N GLY A 135 -18.70 -7.23 3.65
CA GLY A 135 -18.20 -8.60 3.84
C GLY A 135 -17.14 -9.04 2.82
N ARG A 136 -16.46 -8.10 2.18
CA ARG A 136 -15.47 -8.38 1.13
C ARG A 136 -14.09 -8.59 1.74
N ARG A 137 -13.63 -9.84 1.80
CA ARG A 137 -12.31 -10.17 2.32
C ARG A 137 -11.20 -9.87 1.31
N THR A 138 -11.39 -10.30 0.07
CA THR A 138 -10.41 -10.15 -1.01
C THR A 138 -10.68 -8.89 -1.82
N SER A 139 -9.63 -8.36 -2.44
CA SER A 139 -9.76 -7.27 -3.39
C SER A 139 -10.49 -7.71 -4.65
N GLY A 140 -11.22 -6.79 -5.28
CA GLY A 140 -11.98 -7.07 -6.48
C GLY A 140 -12.76 -5.86 -6.97
N ARG A 141 -13.64 -6.07 -7.93
CA ARG A 141 -14.44 -4.99 -8.51
C ARG A 141 -15.60 -4.61 -7.57
N LEU A 142 -15.73 -3.31 -7.30
CA LEU A 142 -16.87 -2.66 -6.66
C LEU A 142 -17.65 -1.93 -7.75
N ALA A 143 -18.93 -2.23 -7.91
CA ALA A 143 -19.78 -1.52 -8.87
C ALA A 143 -19.96 -0.06 -8.41
N LEU A 144 -20.05 0.87 -9.38
CA LEU A 144 -20.23 2.30 -9.06
C LEU A 144 -21.55 2.54 -8.33
N GLU A 145 -22.59 1.81 -8.71
CA GLU A 145 -23.91 1.87 -8.08
C GLU A 145 -23.83 1.46 -6.60
N GLU A 146 -23.06 0.41 -6.30
CA GLU A 146 -22.86 -0.08 -4.93
C GLU A 146 -22.07 0.95 -4.09
N LEU A 147 -21.06 1.59 -4.70
CA LEU A 147 -20.35 2.70 -4.07
C LEU A 147 -21.30 3.87 -3.75
N VAL A 148 -22.11 4.28 -4.73
CA VAL A 148 -23.06 5.41 -4.59
C VAL A 148 -24.12 5.13 -3.55
N ILE A 149 -24.71 3.92 -3.54
CA ILE A 149 -25.73 3.52 -2.56
C ILE A 149 -25.17 3.53 -1.13
N ASN A 150 -23.93 3.11 -0.95
CA ASN A 150 -23.29 3.07 0.38
C ASN A 150 -22.73 4.41 0.82
N ALA A 151 -22.59 5.37 -0.09
CA ALA A 151 -22.19 6.76 0.17
C ALA A 151 -21.07 6.90 1.22
N PRO A 152 -19.85 6.34 0.98
CA PRO A 152 -18.76 6.47 1.94
C PRO A 152 -18.39 7.94 2.16
N ASP A 153 -17.85 8.25 3.33
CA ASP A 153 -17.45 9.62 3.68
C ASP A 153 -16.16 10.04 2.96
N VAL A 154 -15.28 9.08 2.67
CA VAL A 154 -13.98 9.29 2.02
C VAL A 154 -13.82 8.32 0.87
N LEU A 155 -13.28 8.82 -0.24
CA LEU A 155 -12.84 8.00 -1.36
C LEU A 155 -11.31 7.95 -1.41
N VAL A 156 -10.75 6.73 -1.36
CA VAL A 156 -9.31 6.51 -1.55
C VAL A 156 -9.07 6.01 -2.97
N THR A 157 -8.23 6.72 -3.71
CA THR A 157 -7.93 6.42 -5.12
C THR A 157 -6.46 6.70 -5.46
N THR A 158 -6.07 6.51 -6.71
CA THR A 158 -4.75 6.90 -7.22
C THR A 158 -4.79 8.28 -7.88
N THR A 159 -3.64 8.94 -7.93
CA THR A 159 -3.48 10.10 -8.83
C THR A 159 -3.69 9.65 -10.27
N PRO A 160 -4.49 10.38 -11.06
CA PRO A 160 -4.70 10.06 -12.48
C PRO A 160 -3.39 9.93 -13.23
N TYR A 161 -3.31 8.97 -14.14
CA TYR A 161 -2.14 8.77 -14.97
C TYR A 161 -2.04 9.89 -16.04
N PRO A 162 -0.86 10.51 -16.20
CA PRO A 162 -0.68 11.51 -17.26
C PRO A 162 -0.95 10.91 -18.64
N GLY A 163 -1.94 11.45 -19.35
CA GLY A 163 -2.37 10.95 -20.67
C GLY A 163 -3.65 10.13 -20.65
N GLY A 164 -4.17 9.79 -19.47
CA GLY A 164 -5.42 9.04 -19.32
C GLY A 164 -5.35 7.60 -19.84
N SER A 165 -6.28 6.78 -19.40
CA SER A 165 -6.48 5.43 -19.94
C SER A 165 -7.97 5.08 -19.89
N ARG A 166 -8.42 4.12 -20.71
CA ARG A 166 -9.79 3.61 -20.66
C ARG A 166 -10.19 3.10 -19.27
N SER A 167 -9.24 2.57 -18.53
CA SER A 167 -9.50 2.10 -17.17
C SER A 167 -9.84 3.22 -16.20
N GLU A 168 -9.42 4.46 -16.52
CA GLU A 168 -9.65 5.64 -15.69
C GLU A 168 -10.92 6.41 -16.07
N GLU A 169 -11.59 6.07 -17.18
CA GLU A 169 -12.83 6.74 -17.60
C GLU A 169 -13.88 6.78 -16.49
N ILE A 170 -13.99 5.69 -15.70
CA ILE A 170 -14.93 5.63 -14.58
C ILE A 170 -14.62 6.67 -13.50
N MET A 171 -13.36 7.06 -13.35
CA MET A 171 -12.92 8.07 -12.37
C MET A 171 -13.41 9.48 -12.70
N LEU A 172 -13.82 9.71 -13.97
CA LEU A 172 -14.39 10.97 -14.43
C LEU A 172 -15.90 11.06 -14.18
N HIS A 173 -16.51 9.99 -13.65
CA HIS A 173 -17.96 9.97 -13.40
C HIS A 173 -18.36 11.07 -12.41
N PRO A 174 -19.47 11.83 -12.64
CA PRO A 174 -19.90 12.93 -11.80
C PRO A 174 -20.05 12.57 -10.32
N ALA A 175 -20.49 11.35 -10.00
CA ALA A 175 -20.62 10.86 -8.64
C ALA A 175 -19.28 10.82 -7.87
N LEU A 176 -18.15 10.58 -8.57
CA LEU A 176 -16.81 10.60 -7.97
C LEU A 176 -16.24 12.01 -7.88
N ALA A 177 -16.57 12.86 -8.85
CA ALA A 177 -16.15 14.27 -8.86
C ALA A 177 -16.61 15.04 -7.60
N GLN A 178 -17.71 14.61 -7.00
CA GLN A 178 -18.21 15.20 -5.74
C GLN A 178 -17.20 15.05 -4.61
N TYR A 179 -16.55 13.89 -4.47
CA TYR A 179 -15.53 13.66 -3.44
C TYR A 179 -14.32 14.59 -3.60
N ALA A 180 -13.88 14.83 -4.83
CA ALA A 180 -12.78 15.76 -5.12
C ALA A 180 -13.17 17.21 -4.75
N LYS A 181 -14.40 17.64 -5.12
CA LYS A 181 -14.89 19.00 -4.85
C LYS A 181 -15.05 19.31 -3.36
N THR A 182 -15.39 18.30 -2.57
CA THR A 182 -15.58 18.44 -1.11
C THR A 182 -14.34 18.11 -0.29
N GLY A 183 -13.17 17.89 -0.92
CA GLY A 183 -11.94 17.53 -0.20
C GLY A 183 -11.98 16.13 0.46
N ARG A 184 -12.96 15.30 0.11
CA ARG A 184 -13.16 13.95 0.65
C ARG A 184 -12.49 12.85 -0.20
N MET A 185 -11.50 13.22 -1.01
CA MET A 185 -10.72 12.30 -1.82
C MET A 185 -9.29 12.24 -1.32
N VAL A 186 -8.81 11.04 -1.00
CA VAL A 186 -7.44 10.76 -0.59
C VAL A 186 -6.72 10.03 -1.73
N TYR A 187 -5.59 10.56 -2.15
CA TYR A 187 -4.78 9.93 -3.17
C TYR A 187 -3.73 9.04 -2.54
N SER A 188 -3.82 7.74 -2.80
CA SER A 188 -2.80 6.79 -2.37
C SER A 188 -1.52 6.96 -3.18
N SER A 189 -0.39 6.92 -2.49
CA SER A 189 0.94 6.91 -3.09
C SER A 189 1.49 5.48 -3.18
N PRO A 190 2.58 5.23 -3.91
CA PRO A 190 3.27 3.94 -3.88
C PRO A 190 3.67 3.46 -2.49
N ASP A 191 3.80 4.35 -1.50
CA ASP A 191 4.14 4.01 -0.11
C ASP A 191 3.02 3.20 0.58
N TRP A 192 1.78 3.24 0.06
CA TRP A 192 0.63 2.47 0.57
C TRP A 192 0.69 0.96 0.23
N VAL A 193 1.46 0.58 -0.76
CA VAL A 193 1.52 -0.81 -1.24
C VAL A 193 2.82 -1.52 -0.87
N CYS A 194 3.83 -0.75 -0.46
CA CYS A 194 5.11 -1.28 -0.01
C CYS A 194 5.06 -1.46 1.50
N GLY A 195 5.22 -2.69 1.99
CA GLY A 195 5.30 -3.00 3.42
C GLY A 195 6.59 -2.47 4.07
N THR A 196 6.76 -1.16 4.04
CA THR A 196 7.92 -0.44 4.60
C THR A 196 7.45 0.55 5.65
N PRO A 197 8.34 1.11 6.49
CA PRO A 197 7.98 2.17 7.44
C PRO A 197 7.30 3.39 6.80
N LEU A 198 7.45 3.58 5.49
CA LEU A 198 6.79 4.67 4.74
C LEU A 198 5.26 4.53 4.72
N ALA A 199 4.72 3.32 4.91
CA ALA A 199 3.28 3.10 5.06
C ALA A 199 2.67 3.87 6.24
N LEU A 200 3.46 4.23 7.25
CA LEU A 200 3.01 5.09 8.37
C LEU A 200 2.65 6.51 7.92
N ARG A 201 3.22 7.00 6.82
CA ARG A 201 2.81 8.28 6.21
C ARG A 201 1.38 8.18 5.66
N ALA A 202 1.05 7.05 5.05
CA ALA A 202 -0.31 6.79 4.56
C ALA A 202 -1.34 6.80 5.71
N VAL A 203 -1.00 6.24 6.87
CA VAL A 203 -1.84 6.31 8.09
C VAL A 203 -2.10 7.77 8.49
N GLN A 204 -1.07 8.62 8.43
CA GLN A 204 -1.20 10.05 8.74
C GLN A 204 -2.07 10.80 7.72
N ASP A 205 -1.95 10.48 6.42
CA ASP A 205 -2.78 11.07 5.36
C ASP A 205 -4.26 10.74 5.57
N VAL A 206 -4.56 9.47 5.84
CA VAL A 206 -5.91 9.00 6.17
C VAL A 206 -6.47 9.72 7.40
N ARG A 207 -5.66 9.85 8.44
CA ARG A 207 -6.06 10.52 9.68
C ARG A 207 -6.40 11.99 9.45
N ARG A 208 -5.62 12.69 8.65
CA ARG A 208 -5.91 14.08 8.29
C ARG A 208 -7.27 14.20 7.62
N ALA A 209 -7.56 13.34 6.64
CA ALA A 209 -8.85 13.31 5.96
C ALA A 209 -10.01 13.03 6.94
N GLY A 210 -9.86 12.04 7.81
CA GLY A 210 -10.88 11.72 8.82
C GLY A 210 -11.14 12.84 9.82
N ASN A 211 -10.10 13.60 10.20
CA ASN A 211 -10.25 14.75 11.09
C ASN A 211 -11.00 15.91 10.42
N GLN A 212 -10.76 16.17 9.13
CA GLN A 212 -11.48 17.21 8.38
C GLN A 212 -12.98 16.95 8.38
N ILE A 213 -13.41 15.71 8.11
CA ILE A 213 -14.82 15.33 8.11
C ILE A 213 -15.47 15.58 9.48
N ARG A 214 -14.81 15.11 10.55
CA ARG A 214 -15.33 15.30 11.92
C ARG A 214 -15.45 16.77 12.34
N HIS A 215 -14.67 17.66 11.74
CA HIS A 215 -14.78 19.11 11.98
C HIS A 215 -15.93 19.76 11.20
N GLU A 216 -16.27 19.24 10.02
CA GLU A 216 -17.39 19.73 9.21
C GLU A 216 -18.77 19.34 9.78
N GLU A 217 -18.83 18.25 10.56
CA GLU A 217 -20.08 17.74 11.17
C GLU A 217 -20.39 18.34 12.56
N ARG A 218 -19.51 19.19 13.08
CA ARG A 218 -19.70 19.90 14.36
C ARG A 218 -20.16 21.32 14.14
#